data_037db0387b2de7f1f67238ba00c5bfc0
#
_entry.id   037db0387b2de7f1f67238ba00c5bfc0
#
_cell.length_a   1.000
_cell.length_b   1.000
_cell.length_c   1.000
_cell.angle_alpha   90.00
_cell.angle_beta   90.00
_cell.angle_gamma   90.00
#
_symmetry.space_group_name_H-M   'P 1'
#
loop_
_entity.id
_entity.type
_entity.pdbx_description
1 polymer ?
#
loop_
_entity_poly.entity_id
_entity_poly.type
_entity_poly.pdbx_seq_one_letter_code
_entity_poly.pdbx_strand_id
1 'polypeptide(L)'
;MTTPAPKTEAARVAALQKYAILDTEPEQAFDDLVLLASFICNTPIALISLVDENRQWFKSKVGISISETPREISFCAAAIQQPDVFVVPDTLEDERFRNNPLVVSEPKVRFYAGAPLINEEGHALGTICVIDRTLRELDSDKQAALKALCRLVLAQLEFRRNLMLLKEALTDRTKEEHERERELAHVSQTLLRVMGLRPLDRK
;
A
#
# COMPACT_ATOMS: atom_id res chain seq x y z
N MET A 1 32.02 -0.56 6.08
CA MET A 1 30.61 -0.98 6.20
C MET A 1 29.87 0.12 6.92
N THR A 2 29.12 0.95 6.20
CA THR A 2 28.33 2.05 6.78
C THR A 2 27.09 1.44 7.44
N THR A 3 26.96 1.60 8.74
CA THR A 3 25.74 1.26 9.49
C THR A 3 24.57 2.02 8.84
N PRO A 4 23.49 1.36 8.41
CA PRO A 4 22.36 2.07 7.86
C PRO A 4 21.79 3.04 8.91
N ALA A 5 21.49 4.26 8.48
CA ALA A 5 20.90 5.28 9.35
C ALA A 5 19.61 4.75 9.98
N PRO A 6 19.29 5.11 11.23
CA PRO A 6 18.06 4.68 11.88
C PRO A 6 16.86 5.11 11.03
N LYS A 7 15.95 4.17 10.75
CA LYS A 7 14.74 4.40 9.94
C LYS A 7 13.82 5.31 10.72
N THR A 8 13.70 6.55 10.27
CA THR A 8 12.82 7.54 10.88
C THR A 8 11.38 7.34 10.40
N GLU A 9 10.41 7.79 11.18
CA GLU A 9 9.00 7.77 10.79
C GLU A 9 8.77 8.58 9.51
N ALA A 10 9.42 9.73 9.36
CA ALA A 10 9.35 10.53 8.14
C ALA A 10 9.82 9.75 6.89
N ALA A 11 10.90 8.96 7.01
CA ALA A 11 11.38 8.11 5.91
C ALA A 11 10.39 6.97 5.58
N ARG A 12 9.74 6.40 6.59
CA ARG A 12 8.68 5.39 6.42
C ARG A 12 7.48 5.96 5.67
N VAL A 13 6.97 7.13 6.09
CA VAL A 13 5.85 7.81 5.43
C VAL A 13 6.22 8.19 3.99
N ALA A 14 7.42 8.74 3.78
CA ALA A 14 7.92 9.03 2.43
C ALA A 14 8.01 7.77 1.55
N ALA A 15 8.41 6.63 2.11
CA ALA A 15 8.40 5.35 1.40
C ALA A 15 6.98 4.92 1.02
N LEU A 16 6.00 5.06 1.92
CA LEU A 16 4.59 4.76 1.62
C LEU A 16 4.05 5.65 0.49
N GLN A 17 4.36 6.95 0.52
CA GLN A 17 3.90 7.90 -0.50
C GLN A 17 4.41 7.56 -1.91
N LYS A 18 5.61 6.96 -2.06
CA LYS A 18 6.13 6.50 -3.36
C LYS A 18 5.26 5.45 -4.05
N TYR A 19 4.39 4.75 -3.32
CA TYR A 19 3.47 3.76 -3.90
C TYR A 19 2.21 4.40 -4.50
N ALA A 20 1.94 5.66 -4.20
CA ALA A 20 0.74 6.38 -4.65
C ALA A 20 -0.54 5.52 -4.52
N ILE A 21 -0.67 4.83 -3.37
CA ILE A 21 -1.72 3.83 -3.12
C ILE A 21 -2.84 4.39 -2.23
N LEU A 22 -2.53 5.40 -1.41
CA LEU A 22 -3.52 6.02 -0.53
C LEU A 22 -4.64 6.67 -1.34
N ASP A 23 -5.85 6.58 -0.85
CA ASP A 23 -7.06 7.17 -1.43
C ASP A 23 -7.37 6.70 -2.87
N THR A 24 -6.84 5.54 -3.28
CA THR A 24 -7.14 4.94 -4.59
C THR A 24 -8.38 4.06 -4.55
N GLU A 25 -9.02 3.88 -5.70
CA GLU A 25 -10.16 3.00 -5.88
C GLU A 25 -9.87 1.56 -5.44
N PRO A 26 -10.91 0.78 -5.06
CA PRO A 26 -10.77 -0.64 -4.79
C PRO A 26 -10.15 -1.40 -5.97
N GLU A 27 -9.34 -2.41 -5.68
CA GLU A 27 -8.71 -3.26 -6.68
C GLU A 27 -8.89 -4.73 -6.29
N GLN A 28 -9.49 -5.53 -7.17
CA GLN A 28 -9.86 -6.94 -6.92
C GLN A 28 -8.70 -7.78 -6.36
N ALA A 29 -7.47 -7.55 -6.84
CA ALA A 29 -6.32 -8.30 -6.38
C ALA A 29 -6.03 -8.13 -4.87
N PHE A 30 -6.32 -6.96 -4.28
CA PHE A 30 -6.21 -6.75 -2.84
C PHE A 30 -7.42 -7.32 -2.09
N ASP A 31 -8.62 -7.24 -2.69
CA ASP A 31 -9.84 -7.76 -2.09
C ASP A 31 -9.79 -9.28 -1.96
N ASP A 32 -9.26 -9.98 -2.95
CA ASP A 32 -9.04 -11.43 -2.92
C ASP A 32 -8.10 -11.84 -1.78
N LEU A 33 -7.01 -11.09 -1.55
CA LEU A 33 -6.06 -11.36 -0.48
C LEU A 33 -6.65 -11.18 0.91
N VAL A 34 -7.49 -10.16 1.09
CA VAL A 34 -8.21 -9.92 2.35
C VAL A 34 -9.26 -11.01 2.59
N LEU A 35 -9.99 -11.41 1.56
CA LEU A 35 -10.94 -12.52 1.65
C LEU A 35 -10.26 -13.82 2.07
N LEU A 36 -9.12 -14.15 1.45
CA LEU A 36 -8.31 -15.31 1.82
C LEU A 36 -7.79 -15.24 3.26
N ALA A 37 -7.33 -14.07 3.72
CA ALA A 37 -6.89 -13.88 5.10
C ALA A 37 -8.02 -14.17 6.10
N SER A 38 -9.21 -13.62 5.86
CA SER A 38 -10.41 -13.88 6.66
C SER A 38 -10.77 -15.37 6.71
N PHE A 39 -10.77 -16.02 5.54
CA PHE A 39 -11.12 -17.43 5.42
C PHE A 39 -10.09 -18.34 6.12
N ILE A 40 -8.80 -18.17 5.86
CA ILE A 40 -7.73 -19.00 6.41
C ILE A 40 -7.65 -18.86 7.93
N CYS A 41 -7.75 -17.63 8.44
CA CYS A 41 -7.70 -17.36 9.88
C CYS A 41 -9.04 -17.62 10.56
N ASN A 42 -10.11 -17.86 9.80
CA ASN A 42 -11.48 -18.02 10.26
C ASN A 42 -11.94 -16.84 11.14
N THR A 43 -11.71 -15.61 10.67
CA THR A 43 -12.04 -14.37 11.38
C THR A 43 -13.06 -13.55 10.58
N PRO A 44 -14.01 -12.86 11.23
CA PRO A 44 -15.05 -12.10 10.53
C PRO A 44 -14.51 -10.82 9.88
N ILE A 45 -13.35 -10.32 10.30
CA ILE A 45 -12.77 -9.07 9.82
C ILE A 45 -11.34 -9.34 9.36
N ALA A 46 -11.00 -8.85 8.16
CA ALA A 46 -9.64 -8.81 7.66
C ALA A 46 -9.42 -7.52 6.86
N LEU A 47 -8.20 -6.98 6.90
CA LEU A 47 -7.84 -5.70 6.30
C LEU A 47 -6.46 -5.76 5.66
N ILE A 48 -6.28 -5.02 4.57
CA ILE A 48 -4.99 -4.46 4.17
C ILE A 48 -5.01 -3.00 4.58
N SER A 49 -4.26 -2.68 5.62
CA SER A 49 -4.20 -1.37 6.26
C SER A 49 -2.85 -0.72 5.98
N LEU A 50 -2.85 0.51 5.49
CA LEU A 50 -1.66 1.33 5.29
C LEU A 50 -1.62 2.42 6.36
N VAL A 51 -0.47 2.54 7.03
CA VAL A 51 -0.31 3.46 8.17
C VAL A 51 0.34 4.74 7.68
N ASP A 52 -0.47 5.77 7.50
CA ASP A 52 -0.06 7.12 7.11
C ASP A 52 0.40 7.93 8.33
N GLU A 53 0.67 9.21 8.16
CA GLU A 53 1.14 10.11 9.21
C GLU A 53 0.15 10.22 10.38
N ASN A 54 -1.13 10.46 10.09
CA ASN A 54 -2.17 10.74 11.10
C ASN A 54 -3.32 9.73 11.11
N ARG A 55 -3.35 8.80 10.16
CA ARG A 55 -4.41 7.80 10.00
C ARG A 55 -3.86 6.44 9.61
N GLN A 56 -4.65 5.41 9.79
CA GLN A 56 -4.54 4.17 9.03
C GLN A 56 -5.69 4.14 8.01
N TRP A 57 -5.33 3.92 6.76
CA TRP A 57 -6.26 3.83 5.64
C TRP A 57 -6.35 2.38 5.13
N PHE A 58 -7.55 1.92 4.77
CA PHE A 58 -7.78 0.54 4.36
C PHE A 58 -7.85 0.44 2.85
N LYS A 59 -6.82 -0.14 2.22
CA LYS A 59 -6.79 -0.44 0.79
C LYS A 59 -7.84 -1.49 0.44
N SER A 60 -8.01 -2.49 1.30
CA SER A 60 -9.04 -3.52 1.15
C SER A 60 -9.52 -3.97 2.54
N LYS A 61 -10.77 -4.39 2.61
CA LYS A 61 -11.43 -4.74 3.88
C LYS A 61 -12.58 -5.71 3.68
N VAL A 62 -12.76 -6.59 4.67
CA VAL A 62 -13.91 -7.48 4.83
C VAL A 62 -14.44 -7.37 6.25
N GLY A 63 -15.76 -7.43 6.45
CA GLY A 63 -16.40 -7.46 7.76
C GLY A 63 -16.49 -6.12 8.50
N ILE A 64 -16.08 -5.00 7.88
CA ILE A 64 -16.15 -3.66 8.44
C ILE A 64 -16.53 -2.62 7.38
N SER A 65 -17.31 -1.59 7.75
CA SER A 65 -17.79 -0.57 6.81
C SER A 65 -16.88 0.66 6.70
N ILE A 66 -16.17 1.02 7.78
CA ILE A 66 -15.26 2.18 7.80
C ILE A 66 -14.08 1.97 6.84
N SER A 67 -13.53 3.05 6.30
CA SER A 67 -12.41 3.02 5.35
C SER A 67 -11.08 3.48 5.95
N GLU A 68 -11.12 4.10 7.13
CA GLU A 68 -9.94 4.58 7.84
C GLU A 68 -10.25 4.76 9.34
N THR A 69 -9.20 4.90 10.15
CA THR A 69 -9.29 5.32 11.55
C THR A 69 -8.13 6.26 11.88
N PRO A 70 -8.24 7.07 12.94
CA PRO A 70 -7.10 7.78 13.48
C PRO A 70 -5.96 6.83 13.81
N ARG A 71 -4.72 7.25 13.52
CA ARG A 71 -3.53 6.45 13.76
C ARG A 71 -3.32 6.09 15.23
N GLU A 72 -3.65 7.01 16.14
CA GLU A 72 -3.46 6.87 17.58
C GLU A 72 -4.23 5.69 18.21
N ILE A 73 -5.35 5.29 17.60
CA ILE A 73 -6.14 4.13 18.03
C ILE A 73 -5.85 2.86 17.24
N SER A 74 -4.88 2.91 16.32
CA SER A 74 -4.58 1.83 15.37
C SER A 74 -3.77 0.70 16.00
N PHE A 75 -4.27 -0.53 15.95
CA PHE A 75 -3.49 -1.76 16.21
C PHE A 75 -2.36 -1.93 15.20
N CYS A 76 -2.61 -1.55 13.94
CA CYS A 76 -1.63 -1.65 12.86
C CYS A 76 -0.43 -0.71 13.10
N ALA A 77 -0.63 0.44 13.74
CA ALA A 77 0.46 1.33 14.13
C ALA A 77 1.40 0.71 15.16
N ALA A 78 0.89 -0.16 16.04
CA ALA A 78 1.71 -0.96 16.95
C ALA A 78 2.37 -2.14 16.23
N ALA A 79 1.65 -2.78 15.31
CA ALA A 79 2.14 -3.93 14.54
C ALA A 79 3.31 -3.58 13.62
N ILE A 80 3.32 -2.41 12.98
CA ILE A 80 4.44 -1.98 12.12
C ILE A 80 5.76 -1.73 12.86
N GLN A 81 5.73 -1.67 14.19
CA GLN A 81 6.94 -1.58 15.02
C GLN A 81 7.56 -2.96 15.30
N GLN A 82 6.89 -4.04 14.91
CA GLN A 82 7.33 -5.41 15.14
C GLN A 82 8.00 -5.98 13.88
N PRO A 83 9.01 -6.82 14.03
CA PRO A 83 9.68 -7.44 12.88
C PRO A 83 8.89 -8.62 12.28
N ASP A 84 7.90 -9.14 13.01
CA ASP A 84 7.14 -10.33 12.66
C ASP A 84 5.64 -10.14 12.94
N VAL A 85 4.84 -11.19 12.75
CA VAL A 85 3.40 -11.18 13.04
C VAL A 85 3.17 -10.75 14.49
N PHE A 86 2.42 -9.68 14.63
CA PHE A 86 2.00 -9.15 15.91
C PHE A 86 0.63 -9.73 16.28
N VAL A 87 0.54 -10.45 17.40
CA VAL A 87 -0.68 -11.11 17.85
C VAL A 87 -1.09 -10.57 19.20
N VAL A 88 -2.36 -10.20 19.33
CA VAL A 88 -3.04 -9.83 20.58
C VAL A 88 -4.21 -10.79 20.78
N PRO A 89 -4.05 -11.87 21.57
CA PRO A 89 -5.08 -12.91 21.75
C PRO A 89 -6.33 -12.40 22.47
N ASP A 90 -6.15 -11.48 23.41
CA ASP A 90 -7.22 -10.75 24.11
C ASP A 90 -6.83 -9.29 24.35
N THR A 91 -7.55 -8.39 23.70
CA THR A 91 -7.29 -6.96 23.79
C THR A 91 -7.63 -6.37 25.16
N LEU A 92 -8.52 -7.00 25.96
CA LEU A 92 -8.85 -6.53 27.31
C LEU A 92 -7.76 -6.87 28.32
N GLU A 93 -6.99 -7.92 28.08
CA GLU A 93 -5.85 -8.31 28.91
C GLU A 93 -4.55 -7.58 28.52
N ASP A 94 -4.53 -6.94 27.33
CA ASP A 94 -3.37 -6.19 26.87
C ASP A 94 -3.42 -4.73 27.33
N GLU A 95 -2.45 -4.34 28.17
CA GLU A 95 -2.38 -2.99 28.77
C GLU A 95 -2.35 -1.86 27.73
N ARG A 96 -1.83 -2.13 26.53
CA ARG A 96 -1.74 -1.15 25.42
C ARG A 96 -3.11 -0.87 24.81
N PHE A 97 -4.04 -1.84 24.86
CA PHE A 97 -5.27 -1.80 24.08
C PHE A 97 -6.56 -1.86 24.91
N ARG A 98 -6.54 -2.29 26.17
CA ARG A 98 -7.75 -2.47 27.00
C ARG A 98 -8.66 -1.25 27.09
N ASN A 99 -8.10 -0.03 26.95
CA ASN A 99 -8.85 1.23 26.96
C ASN A 99 -9.01 1.85 25.57
N ASN A 100 -8.61 1.15 24.51
CA ASN A 100 -8.70 1.64 23.15
C ASN A 100 -10.18 1.77 22.71
N PRO A 101 -10.59 2.87 22.06
CA PRO A 101 -11.96 3.05 21.59
C PRO A 101 -12.51 1.90 20.75
N LEU A 102 -11.65 1.24 19.94
CA LEU A 102 -12.05 0.08 19.11
C LEU A 102 -12.29 -1.19 19.95
N VAL A 103 -11.89 -1.21 21.22
CA VAL A 103 -12.08 -2.30 22.19
C VAL A 103 -13.31 -2.02 23.07
N VAL A 104 -13.38 -0.81 23.62
CA VAL A 104 -14.44 -0.46 24.59
C VAL A 104 -15.77 -0.07 23.92
N SER A 105 -15.71 0.36 22.63
CA SER A 105 -16.87 0.70 21.82
C SER A 105 -16.92 -0.18 20.56
N GLU A 106 -17.90 0.02 19.66
CA GLU A 106 -17.91 -0.70 18.39
C GLU A 106 -16.63 -0.40 17.57
N PRO A 107 -16.03 -1.44 16.95
CA PRO A 107 -16.53 -2.80 16.71
C PRO A 107 -16.28 -3.82 17.84
N LYS A 108 -15.81 -3.43 19.04
CA LYS A 108 -15.50 -4.30 20.19
C LYS A 108 -14.47 -5.37 19.87
N VAL A 109 -13.34 -4.93 19.35
CA VAL A 109 -12.22 -5.80 18.98
C VAL A 109 -11.75 -6.57 20.23
N ARG A 110 -11.68 -7.90 20.14
CA ARG A 110 -11.15 -8.78 21.21
C ARG A 110 -9.87 -9.50 20.79
N PHE A 111 -9.71 -9.76 19.51
CA PHE A 111 -8.53 -10.40 18.95
C PHE A 111 -8.00 -9.58 17.79
N TYR A 112 -6.67 -9.48 17.69
CA TYR A 112 -5.96 -8.88 16.56
C TYR A 112 -4.74 -9.72 16.20
N ALA A 113 -4.51 -9.94 14.90
CA ALA A 113 -3.21 -10.43 14.41
C ALA A 113 -2.88 -9.72 13.09
N GLY A 114 -1.67 -9.18 12.98
CA GLY A 114 -1.23 -8.45 11.80
C GLY A 114 0.21 -8.76 11.41
N ALA A 115 0.44 -9.03 10.12
CA ALA A 115 1.75 -9.18 9.53
C ALA A 115 2.18 -7.84 8.91
N PRO A 116 3.31 -7.25 9.33
CA PRO A 116 3.76 -5.97 8.82
C PRO A 116 4.24 -6.08 7.37
N LEU A 117 3.79 -5.14 6.53
CA LEU A 117 4.14 -4.99 5.13
C LEU A 117 5.48 -4.25 5.02
N ILE A 118 6.58 -4.97 5.14
CA ILE A 118 7.94 -4.41 5.12
C ILE A 118 8.48 -4.50 3.68
N ASN A 119 8.73 -3.36 3.05
CA ASN A 119 9.26 -3.30 1.70
C ASN A 119 10.76 -3.66 1.64
N GLU A 120 11.34 -3.75 0.45
CA GLU A 120 12.76 -4.11 0.25
C GLU A 120 13.74 -3.11 0.90
N GLU A 121 13.35 -1.83 1.00
CA GLU A 121 14.11 -0.80 1.72
C GLU A 121 13.99 -0.99 3.26
N GLY A 122 13.11 -1.91 3.70
CA GLY A 122 12.82 -2.27 5.09
C GLY A 122 11.94 -1.25 5.83
N HIS A 123 11.12 -0.50 5.13
CA HIS A 123 10.09 0.35 5.71
C HIS A 123 8.78 -0.43 5.87
N ALA A 124 8.20 -0.41 7.06
CA ALA A 124 6.90 -1.00 7.32
C ALA A 124 5.78 -0.04 6.87
N LEU A 125 5.15 -0.35 5.76
CA LEU A 125 4.13 0.50 5.11
C LEU A 125 2.76 0.39 5.78
N GLY A 126 2.47 -0.75 6.38
CA GLY A 126 1.19 -1.10 6.96
C GLY A 126 1.14 -2.56 7.36
N THR A 127 -0.03 -3.17 7.34
CA THR A 127 -0.23 -4.59 7.69
C THR A 127 -1.28 -5.25 6.79
N ILE A 128 -1.16 -6.56 6.60
CA ILE A 128 -2.33 -7.40 6.39
C ILE A 128 -2.71 -7.96 7.76
N CYS A 129 -3.96 -7.78 8.19
CA CYS A 129 -4.38 -8.16 9.53
C CYS A 129 -5.76 -8.79 9.54
N VAL A 130 -6.00 -9.57 10.60
CA VAL A 130 -7.26 -10.23 10.91
C VAL A 130 -7.71 -9.85 12.31
N ILE A 131 -9.02 -9.70 12.50
CA ILE A 131 -9.62 -9.16 13.71
C ILE A 131 -10.86 -9.98 14.07
N ASP A 132 -11.10 -10.19 15.36
CA ASP A 132 -12.35 -10.80 15.85
C ASP A 132 -12.89 -10.07 17.08
N ARG A 133 -14.18 -10.27 17.31
CA ARG A 133 -14.91 -9.82 18.53
C ARG A 133 -14.88 -10.84 19.65
N THR A 134 -14.24 -11.97 19.43
CA THR A 134 -14.04 -13.05 20.42
C THR A 134 -12.56 -13.33 20.58
N LEU A 135 -12.18 -13.91 21.73
CA LEU A 135 -10.82 -14.39 21.97
C LEU A 135 -10.40 -15.39 20.92
N ARG A 136 -9.13 -15.32 20.52
CA ARG A 136 -8.56 -16.31 19.61
C ARG A 136 -7.08 -16.55 19.91
N GLU A 137 -6.66 -17.75 19.55
CA GLU A 137 -5.26 -18.08 19.37
C GLU A 137 -4.97 -18.22 17.87
N LEU A 138 -3.85 -17.72 17.45
CA LEU A 138 -3.36 -17.87 16.08
C LEU A 138 -2.23 -18.93 16.09
N ASP A 139 -2.55 -20.12 15.61
CA ASP A 139 -1.57 -21.20 15.48
C ASP A 139 -0.45 -20.86 14.48
N SER A 140 0.63 -21.66 14.50
CA SER A 140 1.80 -21.45 13.63
C SER A 140 1.45 -21.49 12.15
N ASP A 141 0.49 -22.33 11.75
CA ASP A 141 0.12 -22.50 10.34
C ASP A 141 -0.62 -21.26 9.81
N LYS A 142 -1.54 -20.71 10.61
CA LYS A 142 -2.22 -19.45 10.27
C LYS A 142 -1.25 -18.27 10.27
N GLN A 143 -0.29 -18.22 11.22
CA GLN A 143 0.76 -17.19 11.19
C GLN A 143 1.61 -17.32 9.92
N ALA A 144 1.99 -18.54 9.52
CA ALA A 144 2.73 -18.78 8.29
C ALA A 144 1.93 -18.37 7.04
N ALA A 145 0.63 -18.67 7.03
CA ALA A 145 -0.28 -18.24 5.97
C ALA A 145 -0.40 -16.73 5.87
N LEU A 146 -0.55 -16.03 7.02
CA LEU A 146 -0.62 -14.58 7.06
C LEU A 146 0.67 -13.92 6.55
N LYS A 147 1.84 -14.48 6.89
CA LYS A 147 3.14 -14.09 6.32
C LYS A 147 3.21 -14.32 4.81
N ALA A 148 2.64 -15.41 4.30
CA ALA A 148 2.60 -15.68 2.87
C ALA A 148 1.72 -14.65 2.14
N LEU A 149 0.54 -14.37 2.67
CA LEU A 149 -0.35 -13.32 2.16
C LEU A 149 0.30 -11.93 2.21
N CYS A 150 1.05 -11.63 3.28
CA CYS A 150 1.82 -10.39 3.39
C CYS A 150 2.80 -10.22 2.21
N ARG A 151 3.53 -11.27 1.84
CA ARG A 151 4.43 -11.23 0.66
C ARG A 151 3.66 -10.99 -0.65
N LEU A 152 2.47 -11.57 -0.79
CA LEU A 152 1.62 -11.35 -1.97
C LEU A 152 1.10 -9.91 -2.03
N VAL A 153 0.71 -9.33 -0.90
CA VAL A 153 0.32 -7.91 -0.82
C VAL A 153 1.48 -7.02 -1.24
N LEU A 154 2.69 -7.27 -0.73
CA LEU A 154 3.88 -6.52 -1.11
C LEU A 154 4.19 -6.65 -2.60
N ALA A 155 4.14 -7.86 -3.15
CA ALA A 155 4.35 -8.10 -4.58
C ALA A 155 3.31 -7.32 -5.43
N GLN A 156 2.05 -7.28 -5.00
CA GLN A 156 1.00 -6.52 -5.69
C GLN A 156 1.23 -5.00 -5.61
N LEU A 157 1.68 -4.48 -4.45
CA LEU A 157 2.06 -3.08 -4.30
C LEU A 157 3.22 -2.70 -5.22
N GLU A 158 4.28 -3.52 -5.27
CA GLU A 158 5.43 -3.29 -6.16
C GLU A 158 5.04 -3.38 -7.63
N PHE A 159 4.23 -4.37 -8.02
CA PHE A 159 3.73 -4.50 -9.39
C PHE A 159 2.96 -3.25 -9.83
N ARG A 160 2.03 -2.78 -8.99
CA ARG A 160 1.26 -1.56 -9.24
C ARG A 160 2.15 -0.33 -9.39
N ARG A 161 3.12 -0.15 -8.50
CA ARG A 161 4.10 0.95 -8.54
C ARG A 161 4.92 0.91 -9.84
N ASN A 162 5.43 -0.27 -10.21
CA ASN A 162 6.24 -0.42 -11.42
C ASN A 162 5.44 -0.14 -12.69
N LEU A 163 4.16 -0.56 -12.76
CA LEU A 163 3.28 -0.20 -13.88
C LEU A 163 3.04 1.31 -13.97
N MET A 164 2.88 1.99 -12.84
CA MET A 164 2.71 3.44 -12.80
C MET A 164 3.97 4.15 -13.36
N LEU A 165 5.15 3.79 -12.86
CA LEU A 165 6.42 4.36 -13.33
C LEU A 165 6.66 4.11 -14.82
N LEU A 166 6.35 2.90 -15.30
CA LEU A 166 6.47 2.57 -16.72
C LEU A 166 5.52 3.42 -17.58
N LYS A 167 4.29 3.61 -17.12
CA LYS A 167 3.30 4.45 -17.83
C LYS A 167 3.74 5.91 -17.90
N GLU A 168 4.28 6.45 -16.81
CA GLU A 168 4.84 7.80 -16.77
C GLU A 168 6.00 7.96 -17.77
N ALA A 169 6.97 7.03 -17.73
CA ALA A 169 8.12 7.05 -18.63
C ALA A 169 7.72 6.96 -20.12
N LEU A 170 6.73 6.13 -20.45
CA LEU A 170 6.19 6.04 -21.82
C LEU A 170 5.51 7.34 -22.26
N THR A 171 4.74 7.96 -21.35
CA THR A 171 4.06 9.23 -21.63
C THR A 171 5.05 10.35 -21.89
N ASP A 172 6.12 10.44 -21.11
CA ASP A 172 7.15 11.46 -21.27
C ASP A 172 7.93 11.27 -22.57
N ARG A 173 8.29 10.02 -22.90
CA ARG A 173 8.93 9.69 -24.18
C ARG A 173 8.07 10.09 -25.37
N THR A 174 6.77 9.83 -25.33
CA THR A 174 5.84 10.20 -26.40
C THR A 174 5.77 11.73 -26.57
N LYS A 175 5.80 12.50 -25.47
CA LYS A 175 5.83 13.96 -25.52
C LYS A 175 7.12 14.47 -26.20
N GLU A 176 8.28 13.93 -25.78
CA GLU A 176 9.58 14.28 -26.35
C GLU A 176 9.66 13.98 -27.85
N GLU A 177 9.12 12.83 -28.29
CA GLU A 177 9.04 12.45 -29.71
C GLU A 177 8.18 13.46 -30.51
N HIS A 178 7.02 13.85 -30.00
CA HIS A 178 6.15 14.85 -30.64
C HIS A 178 6.79 16.25 -30.70
N GLU A 179 7.50 16.66 -29.67
CA GLU A 179 8.22 17.93 -29.64
C GLU A 179 9.33 17.94 -30.68
N ARG A 180 10.12 16.87 -30.78
CA ARG A 180 11.16 16.71 -31.79
C ARG A 180 10.60 16.71 -33.20
N GLU A 181 9.46 16.06 -33.45
CA GLU A 181 8.80 16.10 -34.76
C GLU A 181 8.34 17.51 -35.14
N ARG A 182 7.81 18.28 -34.20
CA ARG A 182 7.41 19.69 -34.43
C ARG A 182 8.61 20.57 -34.72
N GLU A 183 9.71 20.41 -34.01
CA GLU A 183 10.95 21.15 -34.28
C GLU A 183 11.50 20.84 -35.68
N LEU A 184 11.57 19.55 -36.04
CA LEU A 184 12.01 19.12 -37.38
C LEU A 184 11.10 19.67 -38.47
N ALA A 185 9.79 19.66 -38.30
CA ALA A 185 8.83 20.24 -39.24
C ALA A 185 9.05 21.75 -39.40
N HIS A 186 9.27 22.45 -38.27
CA HIS A 186 9.55 23.89 -38.27
C HIS A 186 10.86 24.24 -39.01
N VAL A 187 11.94 23.50 -38.74
CA VAL A 187 13.22 23.67 -39.44
C VAL A 187 13.09 23.38 -40.92
N SER A 188 12.38 22.30 -41.29
CA SER A 188 12.11 21.94 -42.67
C SER A 188 11.35 23.04 -43.42
N GLN A 189 10.27 23.59 -42.83
CA GLN A 189 9.51 24.70 -43.41
C GLN A 189 10.37 25.96 -43.59
N THR A 190 11.22 26.24 -42.58
CA THR A 190 12.10 27.41 -42.63
C THR A 190 13.14 27.28 -43.76
N LEU A 191 13.75 26.08 -43.89
CA LEU A 191 14.69 25.80 -44.99
C LEU A 191 14.04 25.92 -46.37
N LEU A 192 12.83 25.35 -46.55
CA LEU A 192 12.09 25.48 -47.82
C LEU A 192 11.81 26.93 -48.17
N ARG A 193 11.45 27.75 -47.16
CA ARG A 193 11.20 29.20 -47.34
C ARG A 193 12.47 29.95 -47.77
N VAL A 194 13.62 29.64 -47.13
CA VAL A 194 14.90 30.26 -47.44
C VAL A 194 15.40 29.87 -48.84
N MET A 195 15.16 28.62 -49.23
CA MET A 195 15.53 28.08 -50.56
C MET A 195 14.55 28.44 -51.68
N GLY A 196 13.43 29.14 -51.39
CA GLY A 196 12.41 29.49 -52.36
C GLY A 196 11.64 28.29 -52.93
N LEU A 197 11.66 27.14 -52.24
CA LEU A 197 10.99 25.91 -52.64
C LEU A 197 9.60 25.81 -52.02
N ARG A 198 8.62 25.28 -52.77
CA ARG A 198 7.30 24.96 -52.21
C ARG A 198 7.30 23.60 -51.52
N PRO A 199 6.53 23.42 -50.44
CA PRO A 199 6.32 22.11 -49.83
C PRO A 199 5.80 21.11 -50.86
N LEU A 200 6.31 19.87 -50.81
CA LEU A 200 5.75 18.77 -51.61
C LEU A 200 4.39 18.39 -50.97
N ASP A 201 3.30 18.60 -51.73
CA ASP A 201 1.98 18.12 -51.35
C ASP A 201 2.02 16.60 -51.20
N ARG A 202 1.91 16.09 -49.99
CA ARG A 202 1.70 14.66 -49.73
C ARG A 202 0.28 14.31 -50.17
N LYS A 203 0.16 13.55 -51.29
CA LYS A 203 -1.09 12.86 -51.68
C LYS A 203 -1.37 11.69 -50.74
#